data_0c948a5eae0d78efd02c1ec8899eaef1
#
_entry.id   0c948a5eae0d78efd02c1ec8899eaef1
#
_cell.length_a   1.000
_cell.length_b   1.000
_cell.length_c   1.000
_cell.angle_alpha   90.00
_cell.angle_beta   90.00
_cell.angle_gamma   90.00
#
_symmetry.space_group_name_H-M   'P 1'
#
loop_
_entity.id
_entity.type
_entity.pdbx_description
1 polymer ?
#
loop_
_entity_poly.entity_id
_entity_poly.type
_entity_poly.pdbx_seq_one_letter_code
_entity_poly.pdbx_strand_id
1 'polypeptide(L)'
;RRPPRSTQGVSSAASDVYKRQVFILHRVAFDSDEAKEINSRIFETMYHAALEASCELAQVDGPYETFEGCPASQGVLQFDMWGDDTKLSGMYDWGSLKEHIKENGLRNSLLMAPMPTASTAQILGNNECFEPYTTNIYLRRTLAGEFVVVNRHLVEDLKKIGIWSKDMKDLMVKAGGSIQNIVDIPDEIKKLYRTVWEIKMKDIIDMAADRGRFIDQSQSMNLFMESPTLSKLSSMHMYAWKKGLKTGMYYLRSKAKARPIQFSLEPDCVACSA
;
A
#
# COMPACT_ATOMS: atom_id res chain seq x y z
N ARG A 1 10.92 -4.65 -36.16
CA ARG A 1 10.23 -3.68 -35.26
C ARG A 1 10.31 -4.27 -33.86
N ARG A 2 10.84 -3.53 -32.86
CA ARG A 2 10.78 -3.95 -31.45
C ARG A 2 9.30 -3.94 -31.04
N PRO A 3 8.80 -4.97 -30.31
CA PRO A 3 7.46 -4.91 -29.78
C PRO A 3 7.32 -3.66 -28.89
N PRO A 4 6.16 -2.99 -28.88
CA PRO A 4 5.94 -1.84 -28.01
C PRO A 4 6.22 -2.26 -26.57
N ARG A 5 7.02 -1.47 -25.86
CA ARG A 5 7.26 -1.69 -24.42
C ARG A 5 5.90 -1.65 -23.74
N SER A 6 5.54 -2.74 -23.08
CA SER A 6 4.29 -2.81 -22.34
C SER A 6 4.25 -1.67 -21.31
N THR A 7 3.17 -0.91 -21.34
CA THR A 7 2.87 0.15 -20.35
C THR A 7 2.44 -0.42 -18.98
N GLN A 8 2.77 -1.67 -18.73
CA GLN A 8 2.30 -2.50 -17.60
C GLN A 8 2.54 -1.95 -16.19
N GLY A 9 3.43 -1.00 -16.02
CA GLY A 9 3.79 -0.53 -14.67
C GLY A 9 3.13 0.77 -14.22
N VAL A 10 2.45 1.50 -15.12
CA VAL A 10 2.10 2.91 -14.82
C VAL A 10 0.77 3.06 -14.08
N SER A 11 -0.24 2.26 -14.38
CA SER A 11 -1.55 2.37 -13.73
C SER A 11 -1.58 1.75 -12.32
N SER A 12 -0.84 0.68 -12.09
CA SER A 12 -0.75 0.07 -10.75
C SER A 12 0.01 0.95 -9.75
N ALA A 13 1.07 1.65 -10.18
CA ALA A 13 1.84 2.55 -9.33
C ALA A 13 1.01 3.69 -8.72
N ALA A 14 0.04 4.23 -9.45
CA ALA A 14 -0.80 5.31 -8.96
C ALA A 14 -1.72 4.88 -7.80
N SER A 15 -2.28 3.68 -7.85
CA SER A 15 -3.17 3.18 -6.79
C SER A 15 -2.42 2.84 -5.51
N ASP A 16 -1.20 2.34 -5.61
CA ASP A 16 -0.37 2.01 -4.47
C ASP A 16 -0.06 3.26 -3.64
N VAL A 17 0.27 4.35 -4.33
CA VAL A 17 0.64 5.64 -3.71
C VAL A 17 -0.54 6.26 -2.93
N TYR A 18 -1.78 6.13 -3.41
CA TYR A 18 -2.93 6.82 -2.82
C TYR A 18 -3.71 5.99 -1.78
N LYS A 19 -3.54 4.67 -1.74
CA LYS A 19 -4.39 3.78 -0.94
C LYS A 19 -4.42 4.13 0.55
N ARG A 20 -3.27 4.41 1.16
CA ARG A 20 -3.23 4.78 2.58
C ARG A 20 -3.95 6.11 2.85
N GLN A 21 -3.82 7.08 1.94
CA GLN A 21 -4.54 8.34 2.03
C GLN A 21 -6.06 8.14 1.92
N VAL A 22 -6.52 7.21 1.07
CA VAL A 22 -7.94 6.87 0.97
C VAL A 22 -8.49 6.45 2.32
N PHE A 23 -7.81 5.54 3.04
CA PHE A 23 -8.25 5.12 4.38
C PHE A 23 -8.30 6.29 5.37
N ILE A 24 -7.28 7.16 5.38
CA ILE A 24 -7.25 8.34 6.24
C ILE A 24 -8.39 9.30 5.91
N LEU A 25 -8.62 9.59 4.63
CA LEU A 25 -9.67 10.50 4.15
C LEU A 25 -11.07 9.96 4.47
N HIS A 26 -11.27 8.65 4.38
CA HIS A 26 -12.52 7.99 4.77
C HIS A 26 -12.62 7.73 6.29
N ARG A 27 -11.62 8.15 7.08
CA ARG A 27 -11.59 7.94 8.55
C ARG A 27 -11.61 6.48 8.97
N VAL A 28 -11.05 5.60 8.14
CA VAL A 28 -11.05 4.15 8.31
C VAL A 28 -9.68 3.68 8.83
N ALA A 29 -9.67 2.96 9.94
CA ALA A 29 -8.44 2.37 10.47
C ALA A 29 -7.95 1.25 9.56
N PHE A 30 -6.62 1.15 9.37
CA PHE A 30 -6.01 0.22 8.40
C PHE A 30 -6.39 -1.25 8.61
N ASP A 31 -6.54 -1.68 9.84
CA ASP A 31 -6.84 -3.08 10.23
C ASP A 31 -8.33 -3.35 10.49
N SER A 32 -9.21 -2.42 10.07
CA SER A 32 -10.66 -2.60 10.15
C SER A 32 -11.19 -3.45 8.99
N ASP A 33 -12.37 -4.05 9.18
CA ASP A 33 -13.04 -4.82 8.13
C ASP A 33 -13.49 -3.90 6.97
N GLU A 34 -13.90 -2.66 7.27
CA GLU A 34 -14.20 -1.65 6.26
C GLU A 34 -12.98 -1.34 5.37
N ALA A 35 -11.77 -1.25 5.96
CA ALA A 35 -10.55 -1.05 5.18
C ALA A 35 -10.25 -2.24 4.25
N LYS A 36 -10.55 -3.48 4.69
CA LYS A 36 -10.41 -4.69 3.86
C LYS A 36 -11.38 -4.66 2.68
N GLU A 37 -12.61 -4.25 2.92
CA GLU A 37 -13.62 -4.12 1.86
C GLU A 37 -13.21 -3.05 0.84
N ILE A 38 -12.85 -1.85 1.27
CA ILE A 38 -12.35 -0.78 0.40
C ILE A 38 -11.14 -1.26 -0.39
N ASN A 39 -10.19 -1.94 0.25
CA ASN A 39 -9.01 -2.52 -0.39
C ASN A 39 -9.38 -3.49 -1.52
N SER A 40 -10.28 -4.43 -1.25
CA SER A 40 -10.72 -5.41 -2.24
C SER A 40 -11.42 -4.72 -3.42
N ARG A 41 -12.36 -3.80 -3.16
CA ARG A 41 -13.12 -3.08 -4.18
C ARG A 41 -12.23 -2.22 -5.09
N ILE A 42 -11.22 -1.55 -4.55
CA ILE A 42 -10.26 -0.78 -5.36
C ILE A 42 -9.57 -1.68 -6.38
N PHE A 43 -9.04 -2.83 -5.93
CA PHE A 43 -8.30 -3.73 -6.82
C PHE A 43 -9.21 -4.50 -7.77
N GLU A 44 -10.42 -4.83 -7.36
CA GLU A 44 -11.44 -5.38 -8.25
C GLU A 44 -11.79 -4.41 -9.39
N THR A 45 -12.02 -3.12 -9.06
CA THR A 45 -12.28 -2.06 -10.04
C THR A 45 -11.13 -1.90 -11.02
N MET A 46 -9.90 -1.85 -10.50
CA MET A 46 -8.71 -1.69 -11.34
C MET A 46 -8.51 -2.87 -12.27
N TYR A 47 -8.72 -4.09 -11.79
CA TYR A 47 -8.56 -5.30 -12.57
C TYR A 47 -9.61 -5.39 -13.67
N HIS A 48 -10.88 -5.09 -13.35
CA HIS A 48 -11.97 -5.02 -14.32
C HIS A 48 -11.65 -4.03 -15.45
N ALA A 49 -11.37 -2.78 -15.10
CA ALA A 49 -11.06 -1.75 -16.08
C ALA A 49 -9.81 -2.06 -16.93
N ALA A 50 -8.80 -2.71 -16.33
CA ALA A 50 -7.60 -3.12 -17.05
C ALA A 50 -7.87 -4.23 -18.06
N LEU A 51 -8.75 -5.18 -17.72
CA LEU A 51 -9.19 -6.24 -18.62
C LEU A 51 -10.04 -5.68 -19.77
N GLU A 52 -11.01 -4.79 -19.47
CA GLU A 52 -11.81 -4.10 -20.49
C GLU A 52 -10.90 -3.38 -21.50
N ALA A 53 -10.01 -2.51 -21.01
CA ALA A 53 -9.09 -1.76 -21.87
C ALA A 53 -8.17 -2.68 -22.68
N SER A 54 -7.68 -3.78 -22.10
CA SER A 54 -6.85 -4.75 -22.82
C SER A 54 -7.63 -5.53 -23.86
N CYS A 55 -8.91 -5.79 -23.65
CA CYS A 55 -9.82 -6.40 -24.62
C CYS A 55 -10.11 -5.44 -25.79
N GLU A 56 -10.42 -4.17 -25.50
CA GLU A 56 -10.60 -3.13 -26.52
C GLU A 56 -9.35 -2.94 -27.39
N LEU A 57 -8.17 -2.93 -26.79
CA LEU A 57 -6.90 -2.88 -27.52
C LEU A 57 -6.69 -4.11 -28.38
N ALA A 58 -7.11 -5.30 -27.92
CA ALA A 58 -7.02 -6.53 -28.70
C ALA A 58 -7.92 -6.52 -29.94
N GLN A 59 -9.07 -5.84 -29.89
CA GLN A 59 -9.94 -5.67 -31.08
C GLN A 59 -9.26 -4.85 -32.17
N VAL A 60 -8.37 -3.92 -31.81
CA VAL A 60 -7.68 -3.04 -32.76
C VAL A 60 -6.36 -3.64 -33.23
N ASP A 61 -5.53 -4.13 -32.31
CA ASP A 61 -4.14 -4.54 -32.55
C ASP A 61 -3.94 -6.06 -32.53
N GLY A 62 -5.00 -6.83 -32.32
CA GLY A 62 -4.97 -8.27 -32.10
C GLY A 62 -4.56 -8.64 -30.66
N PRO A 63 -4.90 -9.85 -30.21
CA PRO A 63 -4.49 -10.37 -28.90
C PRO A 63 -2.97 -10.58 -28.85
N TYR A 64 -2.43 -10.78 -27.63
CA TYR A 64 -1.03 -11.16 -27.49
C TYR A 64 -0.78 -12.57 -28.10
N GLU A 65 0.43 -12.79 -28.59
CA GLU A 65 0.80 -13.94 -29.45
C GLU A 65 0.44 -15.32 -28.87
N THR A 66 0.51 -15.49 -27.54
CA THR A 66 0.23 -16.75 -26.85
C THR A 66 -1.11 -16.74 -26.11
N PHE A 67 -2.10 -15.99 -26.62
CA PHE A 67 -3.42 -15.90 -25.98
C PHE A 67 -4.18 -17.23 -26.05
N GLU A 68 -4.12 -17.90 -27.20
CA GLU A 68 -4.79 -19.18 -27.40
C GLU A 68 -4.29 -20.24 -26.41
N GLY A 69 -5.22 -20.90 -25.71
CA GLY A 69 -4.93 -21.92 -24.70
C GLY A 69 -4.54 -21.39 -23.34
N CYS A 70 -4.40 -20.05 -23.14
CA CYS A 70 -4.20 -19.48 -21.82
C CYS A 70 -5.50 -19.53 -20.96
N PRO A 71 -5.42 -19.41 -19.64
CA PRO A 71 -6.62 -19.41 -18.79
C PRO A 71 -7.67 -18.37 -19.22
N ALA A 72 -7.26 -17.14 -19.56
CA ALA A 72 -8.18 -16.08 -19.95
C ALA A 72 -8.94 -16.41 -21.26
N SER A 73 -8.33 -17.14 -22.21
CA SER A 73 -9.01 -17.61 -23.43
C SER A 73 -10.13 -18.62 -23.14
N GLN A 74 -10.10 -19.23 -21.94
CA GLN A 74 -11.12 -20.16 -21.45
C GLN A 74 -12.09 -19.46 -20.48
N GLY A 75 -12.00 -18.15 -20.30
CA GLY A 75 -12.81 -17.39 -19.34
C GLY A 75 -12.40 -17.56 -17.88
N VAL A 76 -11.18 -18.07 -17.63
CA VAL A 76 -10.61 -18.21 -16.28
C VAL A 76 -9.73 -17.00 -15.99
N LEU A 77 -10.18 -16.13 -15.09
CA LEU A 77 -9.45 -14.93 -14.68
C LEU A 77 -8.68 -15.16 -13.38
N GLN A 78 -7.90 -14.17 -12.94
CA GLN A 78 -7.01 -14.32 -11.78
C GLN A 78 -7.77 -14.74 -10.52
N PHE A 79 -8.93 -14.15 -10.24
CA PHE A 79 -9.71 -14.46 -9.05
C PHE A 79 -10.35 -15.87 -9.08
N ASP A 80 -10.65 -16.42 -10.26
CA ASP A 80 -11.15 -17.79 -10.39
C ASP A 80 -10.11 -18.82 -9.95
N MET A 81 -8.83 -18.52 -10.11
CA MET A 81 -7.72 -19.40 -9.69
C MET A 81 -7.48 -19.41 -8.18
N TRP A 82 -8.15 -18.54 -7.42
CA TRP A 82 -8.04 -18.48 -5.94
C TRP A 82 -9.05 -19.36 -5.23
N GLY A 83 -9.94 -20.05 -5.97
CA GLY A 83 -10.96 -20.98 -5.46
C GLY A 83 -12.36 -20.38 -5.38
N ASP A 84 -13.33 -21.25 -5.13
CA ASP A 84 -14.76 -20.94 -5.18
C ASP A 84 -15.24 -19.97 -4.09
N ASP A 85 -14.47 -19.79 -3.02
CA ASP A 85 -14.78 -18.88 -1.91
C ASP A 85 -14.47 -17.39 -2.22
N THR A 86 -14.06 -17.07 -3.45
CA THR A 86 -13.76 -15.69 -3.83
C THR A 86 -15.03 -14.85 -3.89
N LYS A 87 -15.24 -14.00 -2.88
CA LYS A 87 -16.34 -13.04 -2.87
C LYS A 87 -15.99 -11.86 -3.75
N LEU A 88 -16.75 -11.68 -4.82
CA LEU A 88 -16.75 -10.47 -5.65
C LEU A 88 -17.73 -9.45 -5.08
N SER A 89 -17.49 -8.15 -5.36
CA SER A 89 -18.31 -7.07 -4.82
C SER A 89 -19.74 -7.01 -5.39
N GLY A 90 -19.98 -7.66 -6.53
CA GLY A 90 -21.23 -7.53 -7.29
C GLY A 90 -21.37 -6.23 -8.07
N MET A 91 -20.32 -5.39 -8.12
CA MET A 91 -20.35 -4.12 -8.86
C MET A 91 -20.23 -4.30 -10.38
N TYR A 92 -19.70 -5.43 -10.84
CA TYR A 92 -19.35 -5.66 -12.25
C TYR A 92 -20.00 -6.93 -12.79
N ASP A 93 -20.36 -6.91 -14.08
CA ASP A 93 -20.78 -8.09 -14.82
C ASP A 93 -19.55 -8.83 -15.39
N TRP A 94 -18.96 -9.66 -14.52
CA TRP A 94 -17.83 -10.49 -14.88
C TRP A 94 -18.14 -11.53 -15.95
N GLY A 95 -19.42 -11.97 -16.04
CA GLY A 95 -19.87 -12.93 -17.05
C GLY A 95 -19.74 -12.32 -18.44
N SER A 96 -20.31 -11.14 -18.65
CA SER A 96 -20.24 -10.41 -19.93
C SER A 96 -18.79 -10.12 -20.33
N LEU A 97 -17.95 -9.68 -19.38
CA LEU A 97 -16.53 -9.40 -19.68
C LEU A 97 -15.77 -10.66 -20.06
N LYS A 98 -16.01 -11.80 -19.41
CA LYS A 98 -15.39 -13.09 -19.76
C LYS A 98 -15.74 -13.54 -21.20
N GLU A 99 -17.00 -13.42 -21.60
CA GLU A 99 -17.40 -13.72 -22.96
C GLU A 99 -16.73 -12.78 -23.98
N HIS A 100 -16.69 -11.48 -23.69
CA HIS A 100 -15.98 -10.49 -24.53
C HIS A 100 -14.49 -10.82 -24.71
N ILE A 101 -13.83 -11.26 -23.62
CA ILE A 101 -12.42 -11.69 -23.65
C ILE A 101 -12.24 -12.95 -24.49
N LYS A 102 -13.13 -13.92 -24.40
CA LYS A 102 -13.07 -15.14 -25.23
C LYS A 102 -13.20 -14.82 -26.72
N GLU A 103 -14.07 -13.89 -27.07
CA GLU A 103 -14.33 -13.50 -28.47
C GLU A 103 -13.20 -12.68 -29.09
N ASN A 104 -12.65 -11.73 -28.33
CA ASN A 104 -11.75 -10.70 -28.88
C ASN A 104 -10.29 -10.87 -28.41
N GLY A 105 -10.06 -11.64 -27.34
CA GLY A 105 -8.76 -11.80 -26.73
C GLY A 105 -8.38 -10.66 -25.79
N LEU A 106 -7.14 -10.71 -25.30
CA LEU A 106 -6.49 -9.67 -24.52
C LEU A 106 -5.21 -9.21 -25.22
N ARG A 107 -4.95 -7.91 -25.23
CA ARG A 107 -3.70 -7.35 -25.80
C ARG A 107 -2.51 -7.59 -24.89
N ASN A 108 -2.71 -7.71 -23.57
CA ASN A 108 -1.69 -7.89 -22.56
C ASN A 108 -1.95 -9.16 -21.74
N SER A 109 -0.93 -9.98 -21.57
CA SER A 109 -1.05 -11.23 -20.79
C SER A 109 -1.11 -11.01 -19.27
N LEU A 110 -0.50 -9.94 -18.77
CA LEU A 110 -0.47 -9.54 -17.37
C LEU A 110 -0.75 -8.04 -17.27
N LEU A 111 -1.63 -7.65 -16.36
CA LEU A 111 -2.14 -6.29 -16.24
C LEU A 111 -1.77 -5.63 -14.92
N MET A 112 -1.85 -6.37 -13.81
CA MET A 112 -1.68 -5.84 -12.47
C MET A 112 -0.38 -6.31 -11.82
N ALA A 113 0.49 -5.34 -11.49
CA ALA A 113 1.79 -5.58 -10.86
C ALA A 113 2.13 -4.46 -9.85
N PRO A 114 1.69 -4.56 -8.59
CA PRO A 114 1.96 -3.55 -7.58
C PRO A 114 3.44 -3.39 -7.27
N MET A 115 3.95 -2.16 -7.43
CA MET A 115 5.36 -1.79 -7.27
C MET A 115 5.63 -1.13 -5.91
N PRO A 116 6.92 -1.05 -5.46
CA PRO A 116 7.29 -0.38 -4.20
C PRO A 116 7.04 1.14 -4.20
N THR A 117 6.94 1.79 -5.35
CA THR A 117 6.64 3.23 -5.53
C THR A 117 7.56 4.21 -4.78
N ALA A 118 8.78 3.81 -4.41
CA ALA A 118 9.68 4.56 -3.55
C ALA A 118 9.92 6.02 -4.02
N SER A 119 10.25 6.22 -5.29
CA SER A 119 10.51 7.57 -5.84
C SER A 119 9.21 8.31 -6.15
N THR A 120 8.23 7.63 -6.73
CA THR A 120 6.94 8.24 -7.11
C THR A 120 6.18 8.72 -5.89
N ALA A 121 6.17 7.94 -4.81
CA ALA A 121 5.55 8.33 -3.54
C ALA A 121 6.18 9.60 -2.96
N GLN A 122 7.50 9.73 -3.05
CA GLN A 122 8.21 10.91 -2.57
C GLN A 122 7.90 12.17 -3.39
N ILE A 123 7.83 12.05 -4.72
CA ILE A 123 7.47 13.16 -5.61
C ILE A 123 6.07 13.68 -5.30
N LEU A 124 5.13 12.76 -5.07
CA LEU A 124 3.73 13.08 -4.78
C LEU A 124 3.47 13.44 -3.31
N GLY A 125 4.47 13.33 -2.43
CA GLY A 125 4.31 13.56 -0.99
C GLY A 125 3.45 12.52 -0.29
N ASN A 126 3.45 11.28 -0.76
CA ASN A 126 2.65 10.17 -0.27
C ASN A 126 3.52 9.12 0.45
N ASN A 127 2.87 8.15 1.10
CA ASN A 127 3.56 7.00 1.68
C ASN A 127 3.98 6.00 0.59
N GLU A 128 5.12 5.34 0.78
CA GLU A 128 5.56 4.26 -0.10
C GLU A 128 4.74 2.99 0.14
N CYS A 129 4.60 2.15 -0.88
CA CYS A 129 3.92 0.86 -0.83
C CYS A 129 2.48 0.91 -0.28
N PHE A 130 1.96 -0.25 0.11
CA PHE A 130 0.60 -0.42 0.62
C PHE A 130 0.51 -0.36 2.14
N GLU A 131 1.65 -0.43 2.82
CA GLU A 131 1.69 -0.53 4.27
C GLU A 131 1.37 0.82 4.92
N PRO A 132 1.02 0.81 6.22
CA PRO A 132 0.92 2.02 7.02
C PRO A 132 2.23 2.80 7.07
N TYR A 133 2.16 4.08 7.44
CA TYR A 133 3.36 4.88 7.66
C TYR A 133 4.29 4.21 8.68
N THR A 134 5.58 4.22 8.41
CA THR A 134 6.60 3.74 9.37
C THR A 134 6.75 4.68 10.56
N THR A 135 6.46 5.96 10.34
CA THR A 135 6.49 7.02 11.37
C THR A 135 5.64 8.20 10.90
N ASN A 136 5.02 8.94 11.81
CA ASN A 136 4.26 10.14 11.49
C ASN A 136 5.14 11.40 11.42
N ILE A 137 6.42 11.33 11.83
CA ILE A 137 7.40 12.41 11.70
C ILE A 137 8.80 11.82 11.50
N TYR A 138 9.54 12.36 10.53
CA TYR A 138 10.92 11.92 10.26
C TYR A 138 11.77 13.06 9.69
N LEU A 139 13.09 12.90 9.81
CA LEU A 139 14.07 13.79 9.21
C LEU A 139 14.45 13.24 7.84
N ARG A 140 14.26 14.05 6.81
CA ARG A 140 14.69 13.76 5.45
C ARG A 140 15.99 14.52 5.15
N ARG A 141 17.04 13.76 4.86
CA ARG A 141 18.33 14.31 4.41
C ARG A 141 18.40 14.28 2.89
N THR A 142 18.73 15.42 2.31
CA THR A 142 18.96 15.59 0.87
C THR A 142 20.27 16.38 0.66
N LEU A 143 20.72 16.47 -0.58
CA LEU A 143 21.86 17.31 -0.92
C LEU A 143 21.62 18.81 -0.60
N ALA A 144 20.35 19.23 -0.57
CA ALA A 144 19.95 20.61 -0.25
C ALA A 144 19.81 20.89 1.25
N GLY A 145 19.92 19.86 2.11
CA GLY A 145 19.78 20.00 3.56
C GLY A 145 18.92 18.97 4.23
N GLU A 146 18.61 19.21 5.51
CA GLU A 146 17.77 18.35 6.34
C GLU A 146 16.39 18.98 6.52
N PHE A 147 15.35 18.19 6.28
CA PHE A 147 13.95 18.64 6.35
C PHE A 147 13.14 17.75 7.27
N VAL A 148 12.42 18.35 8.21
CA VAL A 148 11.45 17.63 9.03
C VAL A 148 10.18 17.41 8.22
N VAL A 149 9.84 16.16 7.96
CA VAL A 149 8.61 15.78 7.26
C VAL A 149 7.63 15.22 8.27
N VAL A 150 6.42 15.77 8.29
CA VAL A 150 5.33 15.34 9.18
C VAL A 150 4.18 14.85 8.32
N ASN A 151 3.45 13.84 8.82
CA ASN A 151 2.23 13.38 8.19
C ASN A 151 1.20 14.52 8.14
N ARG A 152 0.99 15.11 6.94
CA ARG A 152 0.14 16.28 6.74
C ARG A 152 -1.29 16.08 7.21
N HIS A 153 -1.85 14.88 7.01
CA HIS A 153 -3.22 14.57 7.41
C HIS A 153 -3.37 14.58 8.94
N LEU A 154 -2.38 14.03 9.65
CA LEU A 154 -2.35 14.09 11.11
C LEU A 154 -2.25 15.54 11.60
N VAL A 155 -1.39 16.36 11.00
CA VAL A 155 -1.26 17.78 11.34
C VAL A 155 -2.57 18.53 11.15
N GLU A 156 -3.27 18.29 10.04
CA GLU A 156 -4.57 18.90 9.76
C GLU A 156 -5.61 18.50 10.81
N ASP A 157 -5.67 17.21 11.19
CA ASP A 157 -6.58 16.74 12.21
C ASP A 157 -6.26 17.32 13.61
N LEU A 158 -4.99 17.37 13.99
CA LEU A 158 -4.57 17.98 15.26
C LEU A 158 -4.83 19.50 15.29
N LYS A 159 -4.72 20.20 14.14
CA LYS A 159 -5.11 21.61 14.01
C LYS A 159 -6.61 21.81 14.16
N LYS A 160 -7.44 20.96 13.54
CA LYS A 160 -8.91 21.01 13.65
C LYS A 160 -9.40 20.92 15.10
N ILE A 161 -8.73 20.12 15.92
CA ILE A 161 -9.06 19.97 17.35
C ILE A 161 -8.25 20.91 18.26
N GLY A 162 -7.44 21.81 17.69
CA GLY A 162 -6.76 22.89 18.42
C GLY A 162 -5.54 22.49 19.25
N ILE A 163 -4.98 21.27 19.07
CA ILE A 163 -3.85 20.78 19.90
C ILE A 163 -2.51 20.75 19.15
N TRP A 164 -2.49 21.14 17.86
CA TRP A 164 -1.22 21.21 17.13
C TRP A 164 -0.36 22.37 17.62
N SER A 165 0.81 22.07 18.13
CA SER A 165 1.77 23.04 18.69
C SER A 165 3.22 22.55 18.49
N LYS A 166 4.19 23.40 18.86
CA LYS A 166 5.60 23.01 18.92
C LYS A 166 5.81 21.86 19.91
N ASP A 167 5.18 21.94 21.07
CA ASP A 167 5.27 20.91 22.11
C ASP A 167 4.70 19.58 21.63
N MET A 168 3.56 19.59 20.94
CA MET A 168 2.98 18.40 20.31
C MET A 168 3.95 17.77 19.30
N LYS A 169 4.58 18.57 18.45
CA LYS A 169 5.61 18.09 17.53
C LYS A 169 6.77 17.44 18.28
N ASP A 170 7.25 18.06 19.34
CA ASP A 170 8.38 17.57 20.12
C ASP A 170 8.03 16.28 20.88
N LEU A 171 6.79 16.13 21.36
CA LEU A 171 6.28 14.87 21.90
C LEU A 171 6.26 13.76 20.85
N MET A 172 5.81 14.04 19.64
CA MET A 172 5.82 13.08 18.55
C MET A 172 7.26 12.64 18.18
N VAL A 173 8.20 13.58 18.17
CA VAL A 173 9.63 13.29 17.93
C VAL A 173 10.20 12.39 19.03
N LYS A 174 9.97 12.72 20.29
CA LYS A 174 10.39 11.90 21.45
C LYS A 174 9.80 10.49 21.40
N ALA A 175 8.55 10.35 20.94
CA ALA A 175 7.88 9.07 20.75
C ALA A 175 8.31 8.31 19.46
N GLY A 176 9.29 8.83 18.70
CA GLY A 176 9.76 8.22 17.45
C GLY A 176 8.70 8.19 16.35
N GLY A 177 7.82 9.18 16.34
CA GLY A 177 6.73 9.34 15.37
C GLY A 177 5.45 8.56 15.70
N SER A 178 5.41 7.84 16.82
CA SER A 178 4.17 7.29 17.37
C SER A 178 3.35 8.39 18.07
N ILE A 179 2.03 8.25 18.04
CA ILE A 179 1.12 9.12 18.80
C ILE A 179 0.33 8.35 19.86
N GLN A 180 0.57 7.04 20.00
CA GLN A 180 -0.27 6.18 20.83
C GLN A 180 -0.24 6.55 22.32
N ASN A 181 0.92 6.99 22.83
CA ASN A 181 1.12 7.33 24.24
C ASN A 181 0.94 8.84 24.54
N ILE A 182 0.50 9.64 23.59
CA ILE A 182 0.23 11.07 23.80
C ILE A 182 -1.20 11.21 24.32
N VAL A 183 -1.33 11.65 25.58
CA VAL A 183 -2.62 11.67 26.31
C VAL A 183 -3.65 12.58 25.64
N ASP A 184 -3.23 13.74 25.17
CA ASP A 184 -4.11 14.78 24.61
C ASP A 184 -4.75 14.41 23.26
N ILE A 185 -4.25 13.36 22.61
CA ILE A 185 -4.77 12.92 21.31
C ILE A 185 -5.92 11.94 21.51
N PRO A 186 -7.10 12.18 20.90
CA PRO A 186 -8.25 11.27 20.97
C PRO A 186 -7.95 9.89 20.39
N ASP A 187 -8.56 8.85 20.94
CA ASP A 187 -8.34 7.45 20.54
C ASP A 187 -8.72 7.18 19.08
N GLU A 188 -9.70 7.88 18.52
CA GLU A 188 -10.08 7.79 17.12
C GLU A 188 -8.94 8.22 16.19
N ILE A 189 -8.26 9.32 16.52
CA ILE A 189 -7.09 9.80 15.81
C ILE A 189 -5.92 8.81 16.01
N LYS A 190 -5.71 8.32 17.23
CA LYS A 190 -4.68 7.32 17.50
C LYS A 190 -4.86 6.06 16.64
N LYS A 191 -6.07 5.52 16.54
CA LYS A 191 -6.38 4.35 15.70
C LYS A 191 -6.08 4.60 14.22
N LEU A 192 -6.45 5.79 13.73
CA LEU A 192 -6.29 6.14 12.31
C LEU A 192 -4.81 6.29 11.91
N TYR A 193 -3.97 6.84 12.79
CA TYR A 193 -2.57 7.16 12.50
C TYR A 193 -1.57 6.21 13.15
N ARG A 194 -1.98 4.97 13.45
CA ARG A 194 -1.03 3.92 13.88
C ARG A 194 0.05 3.74 12.85
N THR A 195 1.28 3.64 13.34
CA THR A 195 2.43 3.28 12.51
C THR A 195 2.41 1.78 12.20
N VAL A 196 3.17 1.38 11.20
CA VAL A 196 3.28 -0.03 10.83
C VAL A 196 3.78 -0.93 11.98
N TRP A 197 4.55 -0.36 12.91
CA TRP A 197 5.07 -1.07 14.10
C TRP A 197 4.00 -1.37 15.14
N GLU A 198 2.87 -0.68 15.07
CA GLU A 198 1.72 -0.77 15.98
C GLU A 198 0.57 -1.60 15.40
N ILE A 199 0.75 -2.14 14.19
CA ILE A 199 -0.19 -2.99 13.47
C ILE A 199 0.38 -4.40 13.37
N LYS A 200 -0.46 -5.41 13.52
CA LYS A 200 -0.04 -6.81 13.38
C LYS A 200 0.33 -7.11 11.94
N MET A 201 1.45 -7.79 11.72
CA MET A 201 1.86 -8.22 10.37
C MET A 201 0.84 -9.16 9.71
N LYS A 202 0.09 -9.89 10.53
CA LYS A 202 -1.05 -10.68 10.06
C LYS A 202 -2.05 -9.83 9.26
N ASP A 203 -2.40 -8.62 9.73
CA ASP A 203 -3.37 -7.76 9.08
C ASP A 203 -2.84 -7.22 7.74
N ILE A 204 -1.52 -6.96 7.65
CA ILE A 204 -0.86 -6.58 6.40
C ILE A 204 -0.92 -7.73 5.39
N ILE A 205 -0.65 -8.96 5.82
CA ILE A 205 -0.73 -10.17 4.98
C ILE A 205 -2.17 -10.43 4.54
N ASP A 206 -3.15 -10.31 5.43
CA ASP A 206 -4.57 -10.48 5.11
C ASP A 206 -5.02 -9.45 4.06
N MET A 207 -4.65 -8.17 4.24
CA MET A 207 -4.91 -7.12 3.25
C MET A 207 -4.26 -7.40 1.89
N ALA A 208 -3.07 -8.02 1.88
CA ALA A 208 -2.41 -8.41 0.65
C ALA A 208 -3.10 -9.60 -0.02
N ALA A 209 -3.62 -10.54 0.75
CA ALA A 209 -4.39 -11.68 0.24
C ALA A 209 -5.73 -11.23 -0.34
N ASP A 210 -6.45 -10.33 0.35
CA ASP A 210 -7.75 -9.82 -0.09
C ASP A 210 -7.69 -9.16 -1.47
N ARG A 211 -6.63 -8.37 -1.74
CA ARG A 211 -6.42 -7.77 -3.08
C ARG A 211 -5.70 -8.70 -4.05
N GLY A 212 -4.97 -9.70 -3.56
CA GLY A 212 -4.11 -10.59 -4.35
C GLY A 212 -4.85 -11.33 -5.46
N ARG A 213 -6.13 -11.61 -5.24
CA ARG A 213 -7.02 -12.25 -6.22
C ARG A 213 -7.29 -11.41 -7.47
N PHE A 214 -6.98 -10.11 -7.45
CA PHE A 214 -7.11 -9.19 -8.57
C PHE A 214 -5.75 -8.75 -9.13
N ILE A 215 -4.68 -9.44 -8.78
CA ILE A 215 -3.30 -9.09 -9.16
C ILE A 215 -2.67 -10.26 -9.91
N ASP A 216 -2.24 -10.01 -11.15
CA ASP A 216 -1.65 -11.06 -11.98
C ASP A 216 -0.25 -11.47 -11.51
N GLN A 217 0.56 -10.50 -11.12
CA GLN A 217 1.92 -10.72 -10.65
C GLN A 217 1.99 -10.77 -9.12
N SER A 218 3.20 -10.83 -8.58
CA SER A 218 3.43 -10.69 -7.15
C SER A 218 3.31 -9.24 -6.69
N GLN A 219 3.19 -9.05 -5.38
CA GLN A 219 3.10 -7.74 -4.74
C GLN A 219 4.41 -7.39 -4.04
N SER A 220 4.88 -6.15 -4.21
CA SER A 220 6.01 -5.61 -3.47
C SER A 220 5.60 -5.24 -2.05
N MET A 221 5.33 -6.25 -1.21
CA MET A 221 4.89 -6.10 0.17
C MET A 221 6.07 -6.15 1.13
N ASN A 222 6.22 -5.14 1.99
CA ASN A 222 7.18 -5.17 3.07
C ASN A 222 6.55 -5.73 4.35
N LEU A 223 7.33 -6.48 5.12
CA LEU A 223 6.97 -6.90 6.47
C LEU A 223 7.91 -6.27 7.49
N PHE A 224 7.40 -6.00 8.67
CA PHE A 224 8.09 -5.23 9.70
C PHE A 224 8.19 -6.04 10.99
N MET A 225 9.39 -6.16 11.50
CA MET A 225 9.65 -6.94 12.72
C MET A 225 10.77 -6.28 13.52
N GLU A 226 10.46 -5.78 14.72
CA GLU A 226 11.44 -5.10 15.56
C GLU A 226 12.61 -6.00 15.93
N SER A 227 12.31 -7.26 16.26
CA SER A 227 13.29 -8.27 16.66
C SER A 227 13.00 -9.56 15.90
N PRO A 228 13.55 -9.71 14.67
CA PRO A 228 13.33 -10.90 13.85
C PRO A 228 13.98 -12.13 14.47
N THR A 229 13.23 -13.23 14.48
CA THR A 229 13.73 -14.56 14.79
C THR A 229 13.35 -15.51 13.68
N LEU A 230 14.10 -16.59 13.49
CA LEU A 230 13.83 -17.59 12.45
C LEU A 230 12.40 -18.16 12.58
N SER A 231 11.96 -18.46 13.79
CA SER A 231 10.61 -18.99 14.06
C SER A 231 9.51 -18.01 13.65
N LYS A 232 9.61 -16.72 14.03
CA LYS A 232 8.65 -15.69 13.65
C LYS A 232 8.62 -15.49 12.13
N LEU A 233 9.79 -15.45 11.50
CA LEU A 233 9.90 -15.28 10.05
C LEU A 233 9.30 -16.46 9.30
N SER A 234 9.61 -17.70 9.70
CA SER A 234 9.02 -18.91 9.11
C SER A 234 7.50 -18.92 9.28
N SER A 235 6.97 -18.56 10.46
CA SER A 235 5.54 -18.49 10.71
C SER A 235 4.85 -17.47 9.80
N MET A 236 5.45 -16.30 9.57
CA MET A 236 4.92 -15.30 8.66
C MET A 236 4.90 -15.78 7.21
N HIS A 237 5.99 -16.39 6.73
CA HIS A 237 6.05 -16.95 5.38
C HIS A 237 5.01 -18.06 5.18
N MET A 238 4.89 -18.97 6.14
CA MET A 238 3.89 -20.04 6.10
C MET A 238 2.47 -19.47 6.14
N TYR A 239 2.23 -18.40 6.89
CA TYR A 239 0.94 -17.73 6.91
C TYR A 239 0.61 -17.08 5.55
N ALA A 240 1.55 -16.35 4.97
CA ALA A 240 1.42 -15.72 3.66
C ALA A 240 1.15 -16.76 2.55
N TRP A 241 1.88 -17.89 2.59
CA TRP A 241 1.66 -19.00 1.67
C TRP A 241 0.27 -19.63 1.83
N LYS A 242 -0.17 -19.92 3.06
CA LYS A 242 -1.52 -20.45 3.33
C LYS A 242 -2.63 -19.49 2.90
N LYS A 243 -2.35 -18.18 2.84
CA LYS A 243 -3.27 -17.17 2.33
C LYS A 243 -3.25 -17.02 0.81
N GLY A 244 -2.47 -17.83 0.10
CA GLY A 244 -2.40 -17.85 -1.35
C GLY A 244 -1.52 -16.76 -1.96
N LEU A 245 -0.68 -16.05 -1.18
CA LEU A 245 0.21 -15.05 -1.74
C LEU A 245 1.27 -15.68 -2.64
N LYS A 246 1.48 -15.13 -3.84
CA LYS A 246 2.48 -15.58 -4.82
C LYS A 246 3.90 -15.40 -4.33
N THR A 247 4.15 -14.34 -3.54
CA THR A 247 5.41 -14.10 -2.82
C THR A 247 5.09 -13.70 -1.39
N GLY A 248 5.91 -14.18 -0.44
CA GLY A 248 5.65 -13.93 0.97
C GLY A 248 6.04 -12.54 1.43
N MET A 249 7.03 -11.91 0.78
CA MET A 249 7.60 -10.64 1.23
C MET A 249 8.55 -10.07 0.18
N TYR A 250 8.62 -8.73 0.06
CA TYR A 250 9.64 -8.01 -0.71
C TYR A 250 10.84 -7.71 0.18
N TYR A 251 10.66 -6.92 1.25
CA TYR A 251 11.67 -6.67 2.27
C TYR A 251 11.16 -7.00 3.66
N LEU A 252 12.04 -7.58 4.48
CA LEU A 252 11.90 -7.57 5.93
C LEU A 252 12.56 -6.31 6.47
N ARG A 253 11.76 -5.46 7.09
CA ARG A 253 12.22 -4.24 7.74
C ARG A 253 12.33 -4.46 9.24
N SER A 254 13.48 -4.13 9.84
CA SER A 254 13.69 -4.18 11.29
C SER A 254 13.93 -2.77 11.84
N LYS A 255 13.62 -2.53 13.12
CA LYS A 255 14.01 -1.28 13.78
C LYS A 255 15.52 -1.27 13.99
N ALA A 256 16.16 -0.15 13.66
CA ALA A 256 17.54 0.07 14.03
C ALA A 256 17.71 0.04 15.57
N LYS A 257 18.73 -0.67 16.05
CA LYS A 257 19.04 -0.71 17.49
C LYS A 257 19.43 0.65 18.07
N ALA A 258 20.07 1.50 17.27
CA ALA A 258 20.34 2.89 17.59
C ALA A 258 19.35 3.78 16.82
N ARG A 259 18.65 4.69 17.49
CA ARG A 259 17.79 5.67 16.86
C ARG A 259 18.68 6.79 16.30
N PRO A 260 18.83 6.96 14.98
CA PRO A 260 19.65 8.05 14.41
C PRO A 260 18.94 9.41 14.44
N ILE A 261 17.82 9.54 15.13
CA ILE A 261 17.10 10.81 15.26
C ILE A 261 17.46 11.41 16.62
N GLN A 262 18.68 11.94 16.71
CA GLN A 262 18.93 13.05 17.64
C GLN A 262 18.55 14.32 16.88
N PHE A 263 17.30 14.76 17.04
CA PHE A 263 17.05 16.20 16.91
C PHE A 263 17.87 16.84 18.04
N SER A 264 18.88 17.61 17.69
CA SER A 264 19.36 18.63 18.61
C SER A 264 18.18 19.56 18.82
N LEU A 265 17.50 19.44 19.94
CA LEU A 265 16.68 20.51 20.49
C LEU A 265 17.72 21.63 20.67
N GLU A 266 17.68 22.64 19.80
CA GLU A 266 18.46 23.85 20.08
C GLU A 266 18.01 24.31 21.46
N PRO A 267 18.92 24.39 22.45
CA PRO A 267 18.60 25.10 23.67
C PRO A 267 18.28 26.53 23.21
N ASP A 268 17.14 27.07 23.66
CA ASP A 268 16.82 28.49 23.46
C ASP A 268 18.09 29.28 23.71
N CYS A 269 18.56 29.99 22.68
CA CYS A 269 19.78 30.78 22.78
C CYS A 269 19.47 31.97 23.70
N VAL A 270 19.74 31.80 24.99
CA VAL A 270 19.59 32.85 26.02
C VAL A 270 20.69 33.92 25.93
N ALA A 271 21.49 33.91 24.88
CA ALA A 271 22.63 34.77 24.73
C ALA A 271 22.55 35.74 23.54
N CYS A 272 21.42 36.40 23.32
CA CYS A 272 21.32 37.56 22.42
C CYS A 272 20.48 38.66 23.07
N SER A 273 20.84 39.04 24.32
CA SER A 273 20.41 40.29 24.93
C SER A 273 21.52 40.77 25.87
N ALA A 274 22.54 41.36 25.25
CA ALA A 274 23.47 42.32 25.85
C ALA A 274 23.89 43.30 24.75
#